data_63e2cc36772c6d406aa5578d8d7df028
#
_entry.id   63e2cc36772c6d406aa5578d8d7df028
#
_cell.length_a   1.000
_cell.length_b   1.000
_cell.length_c   1.000
_cell.angle_alpha   90.00
_cell.angle_beta   90.00
_cell.angle_gamma   90.00
#
_symmetry.space_group_name_H-M   'P 1'
#
loop_
_entity.id
_entity.type
_entity.pdbx_description
1 polymer ?
#
loop_
_entity_poly.entity_id
_entity_poly.type
_entity_poly.pdbx_seq_one_letter_code
_entity_poly.pdbx_strand_id
1 'polypeptide(L)'
;AGINFYDTANQYNGGRSEEILGKLIHGHRDELVLATKCFNPTGKDVNARGGSRRHITRAIDASLQRLGTDRVEVFYLHQFDALTPFEESLRALEDLVRAGKILYPAISNFAAWQIQQCVGIQAAHGWARVQVVQPMYNLVKRQAEVEILPMAQANGIAVVPYGPAGGGLLSGKYEQKSQPATGRLAQNTVYRNRYSE
;
A
#
# COMPACT_ATOMS: atom_id res chain seq x y z
N ALA A 1 8.04 17.59 14.94
CA ALA A 1 6.59 17.58 14.67
C ALA A 1 5.91 16.27 15.15
N GLY A 2 6.67 15.30 15.69
CA GLY A 2 6.13 14.05 16.24
C GLY A 2 5.61 13.04 15.20
N ILE A 3 5.86 13.24 13.91
CA ILE A 3 5.51 12.27 12.86
C ILE A 3 6.56 11.17 12.87
N ASN A 4 6.12 9.92 13.08
CA ASN A 4 7.00 8.74 13.10
C ASN A 4 6.56 7.61 12.15
N PHE A 5 5.43 7.76 11.42
CA PHE A 5 4.96 6.80 10.44
C PHE A 5 5.28 7.29 9.02
N TYR A 6 6.07 6.51 8.27
CA TYR A 6 6.52 6.82 6.92
C TYR A 6 6.06 5.74 5.95
N ASP A 7 5.33 6.14 4.91
CA ASP A 7 4.74 5.26 3.90
C ASP A 7 5.35 5.50 2.52
N THR A 8 5.87 4.45 1.92
CA THR A 8 6.43 4.46 0.56
C THR A 8 5.95 3.25 -0.25
N ALA A 9 6.55 2.96 -1.39
CA ALA A 9 6.35 1.75 -2.18
C ALA A 9 7.56 1.50 -3.09
N ASN A 10 7.80 0.23 -3.41
CA ASN A 10 8.92 -0.22 -4.24
C ASN A 10 8.93 0.38 -5.65
N GLN A 11 7.76 0.76 -6.18
CA GLN A 11 7.62 1.37 -7.52
C GLN A 11 7.73 2.89 -7.54
N TYR A 12 7.62 3.59 -6.38
CA TYR A 12 7.60 5.04 -6.38
C TYR A 12 8.92 5.60 -6.91
N ASN A 13 8.82 6.30 -8.06
CA ASN A 13 9.98 6.79 -8.80
C ASN A 13 11.02 5.68 -9.11
N GLY A 14 10.58 4.48 -9.45
CA GLY A 14 11.48 3.36 -9.76
C GLY A 14 12.34 2.89 -8.58
N GLY A 15 11.83 3.01 -7.35
CA GLY A 15 12.54 2.65 -6.10
C GLY A 15 13.26 3.81 -5.42
N ARG A 16 13.39 4.96 -6.11
CA ARG A 16 14.11 6.12 -5.58
C ARG A 16 13.51 6.67 -4.27
N SER A 17 12.19 6.52 -4.07
CA SER A 17 11.53 6.93 -2.83
C SER A 17 12.06 6.15 -1.63
N GLU A 18 12.25 4.84 -1.76
CA GLU A 18 12.84 4.00 -0.71
C GLU A 18 14.31 4.33 -0.47
N GLU A 19 15.11 4.58 -1.52
CA GLU A 19 16.52 4.98 -1.40
C GLU A 19 16.70 6.31 -0.63
N ILE A 20 15.84 7.30 -0.93
CA ILE A 20 15.87 8.61 -0.23
C ILE A 20 15.45 8.40 1.23
N LEU A 21 14.35 7.67 1.46
CA LEU A 21 13.87 7.40 2.81
C LEU A 21 14.94 6.67 3.63
N GLY A 22 15.58 5.64 3.07
CA GLY A 22 16.65 4.88 3.72
C GLY A 22 17.79 5.77 4.22
N LYS A 23 18.20 6.77 3.41
CA LYS A 23 19.22 7.74 3.83
C LYS A 23 18.75 8.64 4.97
N LEU A 24 17.48 9.06 4.95
CA LEU A 24 16.91 9.99 5.93
C LEU A 24 16.67 9.34 7.30
N ILE A 25 16.38 8.04 7.34
CA ILE A 25 16.10 7.31 8.59
C ILE A 25 17.34 6.74 9.26
N HIS A 26 18.50 6.87 8.63
CA HIS A 26 19.76 6.39 9.20
C HIS A 26 20.02 7.02 10.57
N GLY A 27 20.25 6.17 11.56
CA GLY A 27 20.46 6.60 12.96
C GLY A 27 19.17 6.80 13.79
N HIS A 28 17.98 6.74 13.16
CA HIS A 28 16.68 6.90 13.83
C HIS A 28 15.71 5.75 13.55
N ARG A 29 16.19 4.67 12.95
CA ARG A 29 15.35 3.57 12.44
C ARG A 29 14.39 3.01 13.47
N ASP A 30 14.82 2.81 14.69
CA ASP A 30 14.04 2.17 15.76
C ASP A 30 12.95 3.10 16.36
N GLU A 31 13.01 4.39 16.08
CA GLU A 31 11.99 5.36 16.47
C GLU A 31 10.83 5.44 15.48
N LEU A 32 10.93 4.75 14.32
CA LEU A 32 10.07 4.94 13.17
C LEU A 32 9.27 3.68 12.83
N VAL A 33 8.04 3.90 12.39
CA VAL A 33 7.18 2.90 11.75
C VAL A 33 7.31 3.07 10.24
N LEU A 34 7.93 2.10 9.58
CA LEU A 34 8.09 2.11 8.13
C LEU A 34 7.06 1.24 7.44
N ALA A 35 6.48 1.76 6.38
CA ALA A 35 5.59 1.04 5.50
C ALA A 35 6.10 1.08 4.07
N THR A 36 6.11 -0.07 3.40
CA THR A 36 6.33 -0.14 1.94
C THR A 36 5.38 -1.14 1.30
N LYS A 37 5.37 -1.20 -0.03
CA LYS A 37 4.37 -1.95 -0.80
C LYS A 37 5.02 -2.66 -1.98
N CYS A 38 4.46 -3.81 -2.37
CA CYS A 38 4.76 -4.47 -3.65
C CYS A 38 3.49 -4.78 -4.41
N PHE A 39 3.58 -4.97 -5.68
CA PHE A 39 2.61 -5.47 -6.65
C PHE A 39 2.92 -4.96 -8.06
N ASN A 40 3.04 -3.64 -8.19
CA ASN A 40 3.21 -2.98 -9.49
C ASN A 40 4.55 -3.36 -10.14
N PRO A 41 4.65 -3.33 -11.48
CA PRO A 41 5.88 -3.68 -12.18
C PRO A 41 7.07 -2.86 -11.70
N THR A 42 8.17 -3.53 -11.38
CA THR A 42 9.45 -2.92 -11.02
C THR A 42 10.52 -3.11 -12.11
N GLY A 43 10.13 -3.71 -13.24
CA GLY A 43 11.00 -3.98 -14.38
C GLY A 43 10.23 -4.56 -15.56
N LYS A 44 10.96 -4.95 -16.61
CA LYS A 44 10.40 -5.55 -17.84
C LYS A 44 10.08 -7.04 -17.69
N ASP A 45 10.65 -7.72 -16.69
CA ASP A 45 10.39 -9.14 -16.41
C ASP A 45 8.91 -9.34 -16.04
N VAL A 46 8.25 -10.26 -16.72
CA VAL A 46 6.85 -10.62 -16.45
C VAL A 46 6.62 -11.04 -14.99
N ASN A 47 7.63 -11.62 -14.34
CA ASN A 47 7.58 -12.04 -12.95
C ASN A 47 7.92 -10.90 -11.94
N ALA A 48 8.27 -9.71 -12.41
CA ALA A 48 8.60 -8.58 -11.55
C ALA A 48 7.36 -7.76 -11.16
N ARG A 49 6.23 -8.44 -10.96
CA ARG A 49 4.93 -7.85 -10.56
C ARG A 49 3.98 -8.89 -9.99
N GLY A 50 2.84 -8.41 -9.46
CA GLY A 50 1.71 -9.24 -8.99
C GLY A 50 1.85 -9.67 -7.54
N GLY A 51 0.93 -10.56 -7.14
CA GLY A 51 0.80 -11.10 -5.78
C GLY A 51 1.46 -12.47 -5.59
N SER A 52 2.19 -12.99 -6.58
CA SER A 52 2.83 -14.31 -6.46
C SER A 52 3.86 -14.34 -5.33
N ARG A 53 3.97 -15.49 -4.67
CA ARG A 53 4.98 -15.74 -3.63
C ARG A 53 6.39 -15.37 -4.10
N ARG A 54 6.74 -15.74 -5.35
CA ARG A 54 8.03 -15.41 -5.94
C ARG A 54 8.28 -13.91 -5.99
N HIS A 55 7.30 -13.13 -6.45
CA HIS A 55 7.45 -11.68 -6.54
C HIS A 55 7.50 -11.02 -5.15
N ILE A 56 6.59 -11.39 -4.25
CA ILE A 56 6.51 -10.85 -2.89
C ILE A 56 7.85 -11.01 -2.17
N THR A 57 8.43 -12.21 -2.19
CA THR A 57 9.73 -12.50 -1.52
C THR A 57 10.86 -11.66 -2.09
N ARG A 58 10.97 -11.56 -3.42
CA ARG A 58 12.02 -10.74 -4.06
C ARG A 58 11.80 -9.24 -3.86
N ALA A 59 10.55 -8.82 -3.84
CA ALA A 59 10.20 -7.41 -3.69
C ALA A 59 10.57 -6.88 -2.30
N ILE A 60 10.29 -7.63 -1.23
CA ILE A 60 10.67 -7.20 0.12
C ILE A 60 12.19 -7.15 0.27
N ASP A 61 12.94 -8.13 -0.23
CA ASP A 61 14.41 -8.15 -0.13
C ASP A 61 15.03 -6.92 -0.82
N ALA A 62 14.53 -6.59 -2.02
CA ALA A 62 14.98 -5.41 -2.74
C ALA A 62 14.57 -4.09 -2.04
N SER A 63 13.39 -4.06 -1.40
CA SER A 63 12.94 -2.89 -0.63
C SER A 63 13.79 -2.68 0.63
N LEU A 64 14.08 -3.74 1.39
CA LEU A 64 14.94 -3.67 2.57
C LEU A 64 16.35 -3.19 2.22
N GLN A 65 16.89 -3.65 1.07
CA GLN A 65 18.18 -3.19 0.58
C GLN A 65 18.18 -1.69 0.27
N ARG A 66 17.13 -1.16 -0.44
CA ARG A 66 17.02 0.27 -0.74
C ARG A 66 16.79 1.13 0.49
N LEU A 67 16.02 0.62 1.45
CA LEU A 67 15.75 1.29 2.73
C LEU A 67 16.93 1.23 3.71
N GLY A 68 17.91 0.33 3.47
CA GLY A 68 19.05 0.15 4.37
C GLY A 68 18.67 -0.38 5.76
N THR A 69 17.68 -1.28 5.84
CA THR A 69 17.15 -1.85 7.07
C THR A 69 16.88 -3.35 6.91
N ASP A 70 16.80 -4.05 8.01
CA ASP A 70 16.50 -5.49 8.06
C ASP A 70 15.00 -5.82 8.09
N ARG A 71 14.15 -4.84 8.41
CA ARG A 71 12.70 -5.00 8.53
C ARG A 71 11.93 -3.75 8.16
N VAL A 72 10.66 -3.93 7.87
CA VAL A 72 9.63 -2.87 7.89
C VAL A 72 8.49 -3.28 8.81
N GLU A 73 7.83 -2.31 9.43
CA GLU A 73 6.70 -2.60 10.28
C GLU A 73 5.49 -3.01 9.47
N VAL A 74 5.17 -2.32 8.40
CA VAL A 74 3.98 -2.58 7.57
C VAL A 74 4.38 -2.89 6.13
N PHE A 75 3.91 -4.03 5.60
CA PHE A 75 4.13 -4.40 4.22
C PHE A 75 2.82 -4.65 3.50
N TYR A 76 2.55 -3.84 2.47
CA TYR A 76 1.29 -3.91 1.72
C TYR A 76 1.42 -4.73 0.44
N LEU A 77 0.41 -5.57 0.19
CA LEU A 77 0.01 -5.85 -1.19
C LEU A 77 -0.68 -4.61 -1.73
N HIS A 78 -0.07 -3.95 -2.72
CA HIS A 78 -0.49 -2.63 -3.19
C HIS A 78 -1.83 -2.64 -3.92
N GLN A 79 -2.20 -3.80 -4.50
CA GLN A 79 -3.46 -4.04 -5.19
C GLN A 79 -3.84 -5.52 -5.08
N PHE A 80 -5.13 -5.79 -5.31
CA PHE A 80 -5.64 -7.14 -5.46
C PHE A 80 -5.09 -7.78 -6.77
N ASP A 81 -4.67 -9.04 -6.68
CA ASP A 81 -4.24 -9.84 -7.82
C ASP A 81 -5.27 -10.92 -8.15
N ALA A 82 -6.03 -10.71 -9.21
CA ALA A 82 -7.02 -11.68 -9.67
C ALA A 82 -6.41 -12.96 -10.29
N LEU A 83 -5.11 -12.95 -10.57
CA LEU A 83 -4.40 -14.07 -11.19
C LEU A 83 -3.68 -14.97 -10.19
N THR A 84 -3.54 -14.51 -8.93
CA THR A 84 -2.87 -15.26 -7.87
C THR A 84 -3.88 -15.67 -6.80
N PRO A 85 -3.96 -16.95 -6.40
CA PRO A 85 -4.79 -17.39 -5.29
C PRO A 85 -4.47 -16.61 -4.01
N PHE A 86 -5.51 -16.28 -3.22
CA PHE A 86 -5.34 -15.57 -1.95
C PHE A 86 -4.34 -16.27 -1.03
N GLU A 87 -4.46 -17.60 -0.93
CA GLU A 87 -3.63 -18.44 -0.06
C GLU A 87 -2.14 -18.31 -0.39
N GLU A 88 -1.78 -18.21 -1.68
CA GLU A 88 -0.39 -18.06 -2.10
C GLU A 88 0.19 -16.73 -1.61
N SER A 89 -0.51 -15.63 -1.85
CA SER A 89 -0.08 -14.30 -1.42
C SER A 89 -0.03 -14.18 0.10
N LEU A 90 -1.06 -14.67 0.79
CA LEU A 90 -1.16 -14.61 2.25
C LEU A 90 -0.12 -15.51 2.92
N ARG A 91 0.16 -16.70 2.35
CA ARG A 91 1.24 -17.55 2.83
C ARG A 91 2.61 -16.89 2.66
N ALA A 92 2.83 -16.19 1.54
CA ALA A 92 4.07 -15.44 1.37
C ALA A 92 4.24 -14.37 2.44
N LEU A 93 3.19 -13.61 2.77
CA LEU A 93 3.23 -12.62 3.85
C LEU A 93 3.49 -13.27 5.21
N GLU A 94 2.87 -14.40 5.51
CA GLU A 94 3.12 -15.17 6.74
C GLU A 94 4.60 -15.58 6.85
N ASP A 95 5.19 -16.08 5.76
CA ASP A 95 6.61 -16.46 5.77
C ASP A 95 7.53 -15.25 6.02
N LEU A 96 7.17 -14.06 5.52
CA LEU A 96 7.92 -12.83 5.80
C LEU A 96 7.79 -12.38 7.26
N VAL A 97 6.62 -12.56 7.88
CA VAL A 97 6.44 -12.31 9.33
C VAL A 97 7.31 -13.26 10.12
N ARG A 98 7.28 -14.56 9.83
CA ARG A 98 8.12 -15.56 10.50
C ARG A 98 9.62 -15.31 10.32
N ALA A 99 10.02 -14.78 9.18
CA ALA A 99 11.39 -14.40 8.90
C ALA A 99 11.80 -13.07 9.57
N GLY A 100 10.88 -12.36 10.24
CA GLY A 100 11.13 -11.06 10.86
C GLY A 100 11.36 -9.90 9.89
N LYS A 101 11.09 -10.09 8.59
CA LYS A 101 11.25 -9.05 7.57
C LYS A 101 10.12 -8.02 7.56
N ILE A 102 8.95 -8.44 8.01
CA ILE A 102 7.78 -7.56 8.21
C ILE A 102 7.15 -7.89 9.56
N LEU A 103 6.51 -6.90 10.20
CA LEU A 103 5.78 -7.13 11.44
C LEU A 103 4.28 -7.30 11.18
N TYR A 104 3.71 -6.48 10.33
CA TYR A 104 2.26 -6.43 10.06
C TYR A 104 1.97 -6.58 8.57
N PRO A 105 1.32 -7.68 8.16
CA PRO A 105 0.76 -7.80 6.82
C PRO A 105 -0.32 -6.74 6.59
N ALA A 106 -0.33 -6.15 5.40
CA ALA A 106 -1.27 -5.11 5.03
C ALA A 106 -1.71 -5.21 3.57
N ILE A 107 -2.84 -4.63 3.24
CA ILE A 107 -3.39 -4.63 1.89
C ILE A 107 -3.93 -3.25 1.50
N SER A 108 -3.87 -2.94 0.21
CA SER A 108 -4.34 -1.67 -0.35
C SER A 108 -5.14 -1.92 -1.63
N ASN A 109 -6.17 -1.13 -1.87
CA ASN A 109 -7.02 -1.26 -3.05
C ASN A 109 -7.71 -2.63 -3.19
N PHE A 110 -8.16 -3.18 -2.08
CA PHE A 110 -9.01 -4.36 -1.99
C PHE A 110 -10.45 -3.95 -1.68
N ALA A 111 -11.42 -4.68 -2.24
CA ALA A 111 -12.82 -4.56 -1.85
C ALA A 111 -13.04 -5.16 -0.45
N ALA A 112 -14.10 -4.74 0.25
CA ALA A 112 -14.39 -5.23 1.60
C ALA A 112 -14.53 -6.76 1.68
N TRP A 113 -15.18 -7.39 0.69
CA TRP A 113 -15.31 -8.86 0.63
C TRP A 113 -13.95 -9.56 0.47
N GLN A 114 -13.02 -8.97 -0.30
CA GLN A 114 -11.66 -9.50 -0.49
C GLN A 114 -10.87 -9.42 0.83
N ILE A 115 -11.01 -8.31 1.55
CA ILE A 115 -10.37 -8.14 2.85
C ILE A 115 -10.91 -9.19 3.83
N GLN A 116 -12.23 -9.38 3.87
CA GLN A 116 -12.86 -10.37 4.76
C GLN A 116 -12.45 -11.80 4.39
N GLN A 117 -12.29 -12.10 3.10
CA GLN A 117 -11.77 -13.40 2.66
C GLN A 117 -10.33 -13.62 3.12
N CYS A 118 -9.46 -12.60 3.02
CA CYS A 118 -8.10 -12.68 3.58
C CYS A 118 -8.13 -13.00 5.08
N VAL A 119 -8.93 -12.28 5.84
CA VAL A 119 -9.07 -12.50 7.31
C VAL A 119 -9.54 -13.92 7.62
N GLY A 120 -10.52 -14.44 6.87
CA GLY A 120 -11.04 -15.80 7.05
C GLY A 120 -9.98 -16.87 6.76
N ILE A 121 -9.25 -16.75 5.65
CA ILE A 121 -8.16 -17.67 5.29
C ILE A 121 -7.06 -17.65 6.35
N GLN A 122 -6.62 -16.46 6.77
CA GLN A 122 -5.58 -16.33 7.77
C GLN A 122 -5.99 -16.93 9.12
N ALA A 123 -7.24 -16.71 9.54
CA ALA A 123 -7.78 -17.33 10.76
C ALA A 123 -7.81 -18.86 10.68
N ALA A 124 -8.25 -19.40 9.55
CA ALA A 124 -8.32 -20.86 9.34
C ALA A 124 -6.95 -21.54 9.38
N HIS A 125 -5.90 -20.85 8.95
CA HIS A 125 -4.52 -21.36 8.92
C HIS A 125 -3.66 -20.95 10.11
N GLY A 126 -4.16 -20.12 11.03
CA GLY A 126 -3.38 -19.55 12.13
C GLY A 126 -2.24 -18.64 11.68
N TRP A 127 -2.42 -17.96 10.53
CA TRP A 127 -1.43 -17.02 9.98
C TRP A 127 -1.59 -15.62 10.56
N ALA A 128 -0.51 -14.83 10.48
CA ALA A 128 -0.53 -13.42 10.85
C ALA A 128 -1.62 -12.68 10.06
N ARG A 129 -2.56 -12.08 10.79
CA ARG A 129 -3.72 -11.40 10.21
C ARG A 129 -3.33 -10.07 9.56
N VAL A 130 -4.01 -9.68 8.49
CA VAL A 130 -3.98 -8.30 7.97
C VAL A 130 -4.34 -7.33 9.10
N GLN A 131 -3.43 -6.42 9.40
CA GLN A 131 -3.58 -5.44 10.48
C GLN A 131 -3.89 -4.03 9.96
N VAL A 132 -3.58 -3.75 8.69
CA VAL A 132 -3.75 -2.42 8.12
C VAL A 132 -4.35 -2.53 6.73
N VAL A 133 -5.34 -1.68 6.44
CA VAL A 133 -5.88 -1.48 5.10
C VAL A 133 -5.66 -0.05 4.64
N GLN A 134 -5.31 0.10 3.36
CA GLN A 134 -5.07 1.42 2.77
C GLN A 134 -6.02 1.67 1.59
N PRO A 135 -7.24 2.17 1.84
CA PRO A 135 -8.19 2.56 0.81
C PRO A 135 -7.97 4.00 0.34
N MET A 136 -8.47 4.32 -0.87
CA MET A 136 -8.68 5.71 -1.25
C MET A 136 -9.86 6.28 -0.45
N TYR A 137 -9.62 7.39 0.25
CA TYR A 137 -10.67 8.06 1.00
C TYR A 137 -10.41 9.56 1.13
N ASN A 138 -11.38 10.37 0.73
CA ASN A 138 -11.36 11.82 0.86
C ASN A 138 -12.78 12.37 0.63
N LEU A 139 -12.97 13.67 0.77
CA LEU A 139 -14.29 14.33 0.67
C LEU A 139 -14.99 14.15 -0.70
N VAL A 140 -14.25 13.86 -1.77
CA VAL A 140 -14.81 13.64 -3.12
C VAL A 140 -14.87 12.17 -3.54
N LYS A 141 -14.29 11.26 -2.74
CA LYS A 141 -14.33 9.80 -2.93
C LYS A 141 -14.57 9.13 -1.57
N ARG A 142 -15.87 8.92 -1.26
CA ARG A 142 -16.34 8.43 0.05
C ARG A 142 -16.80 6.98 0.04
N GLN A 143 -16.56 6.23 -1.04
CA GLN A 143 -17.03 4.84 -1.21
C GLN A 143 -16.54 3.90 -0.09
N ALA A 144 -15.38 4.21 0.51
CA ALA A 144 -14.87 3.41 1.63
C ALA A 144 -15.80 3.38 2.85
N GLU A 145 -16.67 4.40 3.03
CA GLU A 145 -17.62 4.48 4.14
C GLU A 145 -18.72 3.41 4.06
N VAL A 146 -19.03 2.92 2.85
CA VAL A 146 -20.15 1.98 2.65
C VAL A 146 -19.84 0.62 3.25
N GLU A 147 -18.64 0.08 3.01
CA GLU A 147 -18.28 -1.27 3.45
C GLU A 147 -16.90 -1.37 4.09
N ILE A 148 -15.87 -0.70 3.53
CA ILE A 148 -14.49 -0.89 3.98
C ILE A 148 -14.28 -0.41 5.41
N LEU A 149 -14.76 0.80 5.74
CA LEU A 149 -14.61 1.36 7.09
C LEU A 149 -15.40 0.58 8.14
N PRO A 150 -16.69 0.26 7.95
CA PRO A 150 -17.45 -0.59 8.89
C PRO A 150 -16.82 -1.98 9.05
N MET A 151 -16.39 -2.61 7.97
CA MET A 151 -15.72 -3.93 8.01
C MET A 151 -14.39 -3.84 8.78
N ALA A 152 -13.57 -2.82 8.52
CA ALA A 152 -12.30 -2.64 9.22
C ALA A 152 -12.52 -2.43 10.73
N GLN A 153 -13.52 -1.62 11.11
CA GLN A 153 -13.91 -1.41 12.51
C GLN A 153 -14.34 -2.71 13.16
N ALA A 154 -15.23 -3.48 12.52
CA ALA A 154 -15.72 -4.75 13.05
C ALA A 154 -14.62 -5.79 13.26
N ASN A 155 -13.55 -5.74 12.46
CA ASN A 155 -12.41 -6.65 12.55
C ASN A 155 -11.22 -6.09 13.34
N GLY A 156 -11.28 -4.87 13.87
CA GLY A 156 -10.17 -4.21 14.55
C GLY A 156 -8.96 -3.99 13.65
N ILE A 157 -9.18 -3.69 12.36
CA ILE A 157 -8.14 -3.41 11.36
C ILE A 157 -7.92 -1.91 11.26
N ALA A 158 -6.68 -1.46 11.34
CA ALA A 158 -6.32 -0.05 11.19
C ALA A 158 -6.53 0.42 9.74
N VAL A 159 -6.98 1.67 9.59
CA VAL A 159 -7.20 2.28 8.27
C VAL A 159 -6.25 3.45 8.08
N VAL A 160 -5.42 3.39 7.03
CA VAL A 160 -4.46 4.44 6.63
C VAL A 160 -4.82 4.91 5.22
N PRO A 161 -5.76 5.85 5.06
CA PRO A 161 -6.25 6.23 3.75
C PRO A 161 -5.22 7.01 2.94
N TYR A 162 -5.31 6.91 1.59
CA TYR A 162 -4.50 7.72 0.70
C TYR A 162 -5.33 8.74 -0.09
N GLY A 163 -4.65 9.75 -0.59
CA GLY A 163 -5.22 10.78 -1.46
C GLY A 163 -6.11 11.81 -0.75
N PRO A 164 -5.78 12.31 0.45
CA PRO A 164 -6.64 13.20 1.24
C PRO A 164 -7.03 14.48 0.51
N ALA A 165 -6.16 14.99 -0.37
CA ALA A 165 -6.43 16.20 -1.15
C ALA A 165 -7.14 15.94 -2.50
N GLY A 166 -7.65 14.72 -2.75
CA GLY A 166 -8.37 14.39 -3.99
C GLY A 166 -7.57 14.63 -5.27
N GLY A 167 -6.27 14.29 -5.29
CA GLY A 167 -5.39 14.60 -6.43
C GLY A 167 -5.13 16.09 -6.63
N GLY A 168 -5.51 16.91 -5.68
CA GLY A 168 -5.40 18.36 -5.70
C GLY A 168 -6.75 19.07 -5.91
N LEU A 169 -7.86 18.36 -6.12
CA LEU A 169 -9.20 18.97 -6.24
C LEU A 169 -9.57 19.80 -5.01
N LEU A 170 -9.25 19.30 -3.82
CA LEU A 170 -9.57 19.97 -2.55
C LEU A 170 -8.58 21.10 -2.19
N SER A 171 -7.59 21.38 -3.05
CA SER A 171 -6.63 22.47 -2.79
C SER A 171 -7.07 23.84 -3.32
N GLY A 172 -8.23 23.94 -3.99
CA GLY A 172 -8.72 25.15 -4.62
C GLY A 172 -8.02 25.56 -5.92
N LYS A 173 -7.01 24.82 -6.38
CA LYS A 173 -6.25 25.18 -7.59
C LYS A 173 -6.95 24.86 -8.92
N TYR A 174 -8.08 24.14 -8.88
CA TYR A 174 -8.86 23.80 -10.06
C TYR A 174 -10.19 24.57 -10.01
N GLU A 175 -10.37 25.52 -10.92
CA GLU A 175 -11.64 26.24 -11.07
C GLU A 175 -12.61 25.44 -11.95
N GLN A 176 -13.92 25.61 -11.70
CA GLN A 176 -15.00 24.87 -12.40
C GLN A 176 -15.01 25.05 -13.93
N LYS A 177 -14.40 26.11 -14.45
CA LYS A 177 -14.45 26.51 -15.87
C LYS A 177 -13.11 26.41 -16.60
N SER A 178 -12.00 26.12 -15.94
CA SER A 178 -10.70 26.02 -16.59
C SER A 178 -10.05 24.66 -16.30
N GLN A 179 -9.73 23.91 -17.36
CA GLN A 179 -8.83 22.76 -17.18
C GLN A 179 -7.43 23.30 -16.90
N PRO A 180 -6.83 23.02 -15.75
CA PRO A 180 -5.51 23.55 -15.46
C PRO A 180 -4.48 22.94 -16.42
N ALA A 181 -3.63 23.77 -16.98
CA ALA A 181 -2.52 23.34 -17.83
C ALA A 181 -1.44 22.54 -17.05
N THR A 182 -1.45 22.63 -15.72
CA THR A 182 -0.46 22.02 -14.84
C THR A 182 -1.11 21.29 -13.66
N GLY A 183 -0.39 20.34 -13.08
CA GLY A 183 -0.83 19.61 -11.91
C GLY A 183 -1.22 18.15 -12.19
N ARG A 184 -1.45 17.40 -11.13
CA ARG A 184 -1.61 15.93 -11.18
C ARG A 184 -2.79 15.46 -12.05
N LEU A 185 -3.92 16.18 -12.03
CA LEU A 185 -5.09 15.86 -12.87
C LEU A 185 -4.88 16.20 -14.34
N ALA A 186 -4.10 17.23 -14.66
CA ALA A 186 -3.78 17.60 -16.04
C ALA A 186 -2.78 16.62 -16.68
N GLN A 187 -1.77 16.20 -15.93
CA GLN A 187 -0.61 15.49 -16.45
C GLN A 187 -0.68 13.96 -16.26
N ASN A 188 -1.59 13.44 -15.44
CA ASN A 188 -1.67 12.02 -15.12
C ASN A 188 -3.07 11.46 -15.37
N THR A 189 -3.20 10.66 -16.43
CA THR A 189 -4.47 10.04 -16.87
C THR A 189 -5.09 9.15 -15.79
N VAL A 190 -4.29 8.44 -15.00
CA VAL A 190 -4.79 7.59 -13.90
C VAL A 190 -5.50 8.44 -12.85
N TYR A 191 -4.92 9.60 -12.49
CA TYR A 191 -5.58 10.52 -11.55
C TYR A 191 -6.80 11.19 -12.15
N ARG A 192 -6.75 11.57 -13.43
CA ARG A 192 -7.91 12.14 -14.13
C ARG A 192 -9.08 11.16 -14.10
N ASN A 193 -8.87 9.92 -14.54
CA ASN A 193 -9.93 8.90 -14.57
C ASN A 193 -10.52 8.56 -13.19
N ARG A 194 -9.73 8.71 -12.11
CA ARG A 194 -10.23 8.51 -10.73
C ARG A 194 -11.23 9.57 -10.28
N TYR A 195 -11.18 10.77 -10.85
CA TYR A 195 -11.96 11.92 -10.41
C TYR A 195 -12.84 12.55 -11.49
N SER A 196 -12.99 11.88 -12.65
CA SER A 196 -13.80 12.36 -13.80
C SER A 196 -15.25 11.88 -13.78
N GLU A 197 -15.66 11.04 -12.83
CA GLU A 197 -17.03 10.55 -12.65
C GLU A 197 -17.72 11.25 -11.48
#